data_761c513916de723b3337ec9861a8036f
#
_entry.id   761c513916de723b3337ec9861a8036f
#
_cell.length_a   1.000
_cell.length_b   1.000
_cell.length_c   1.000
_cell.angle_alpha   90.00
_cell.angle_beta   90.00
_cell.angle_gamma   90.00
#
_symmetry.space_group_name_H-M   'P 1'
#
loop_
_entity.id
_entity.type
_entity.pdbx_description
1 polymer ?
#
loop_
_entity_poly.entity_id
_entity_poly.type
_entity_poly.pdbx_seq_one_letter_code
_entity_poly.pdbx_strand_id
1 'polypeptide(L)'
;MNNTVTVVGAGLAGCEAAWQLAQRGVSVRLCEMKPSQHSPAHHSDDFAELVCSNSLRSDELTNAAGLLKEELRRLDSLILSCADANRVEAGGALAVDREAFAAAVTEKIRNHPNIEVVYGEVTEIPEGRVVIASGPLTSDTLFDAIHAKVGGDFLHFYDAAAPIVTAESIDMDSAYEASRYGKGTADYINCPFSREEYDAFWNALTTAEEAPVHGFEDSKVFEGCMPIEVNARRGYDTLRFGILKPVGLPDPKTGKDPYAVLQLRRDNANGTLYNLVGCQTHLKFGEQKRVFSMIPALRNAEFVRYGVMHRNTFLDSPRLLDATYALKAEPRIRFAGQMTGVEGYIESTASGWTAGVAAAREVLGRPMPQLDRFTAVGALASYISDHTVTKFQPMNINFGIIEPLGYKIKGKREKNAKISERALERIESLKGEL
;
A
#
# COMPACT_ATOMS: atom_id res chain seq x y z
N MET A 1 -36.73 0.99 7.22
CA MET A 1 -35.60 0.30 6.57
C MET A 1 -34.37 0.43 7.51
N ASN A 2 -33.62 -0.64 7.69
CA ASN A 2 -32.45 -0.60 8.57
C ASN A 2 -31.37 0.30 7.93
N ASN A 3 -31.05 1.42 8.57
CA ASN A 3 -30.07 2.40 8.05
C ASN A 3 -28.61 2.00 8.42
N THR A 4 -28.40 0.75 8.80
CA THR A 4 -27.08 0.25 9.18
C THR A 4 -26.39 -0.39 7.98
N VAL A 5 -25.10 -0.08 7.80
CA VAL A 5 -24.21 -0.72 6.84
C VAL A 5 -23.15 -1.52 7.61
N THR A 6 -22.97 -2.78 7.24
CA THR A 6 -21.91 -3.61 7.79
C THR A 6 -20.62 -3.40 7.00
N VAL A 7 -19.52 -3.15 7.67
CA VAL A 7 -18.18 -3.12 7.08
C VAL A 7 -17.37 -4.29 7.66
N VAL A 8 -16.79 -5.12 6.81
CA VAL A 8 -16.02 -6.30 7.21
C VAL A 8 -14.52 -6.05 7.00
N GLY A 9 -13.78 -6.07 8.09
CA GLY A 9 -12.34 -5.80 8.16
C GLY A 9 -12.03 -4.35 8.53
N ALA A 10 -11.21 -4.15 9.55
CA ALA A 10 -10.74 -2.84 10.03
C ALA A 10 -9.32 -2.51 9.54
N GLY A 11 -8.98 -2.90 8.30
CA GLY A 11 -7.81 -2.41 7.59
C GLY A 11 -7.99 -0.97 7.08
N LEU A 12 -7.05 -0.46 6.28
CA LEU A 12 -7.09 0.91 5.73
C LEU A 12 -8.41 1.20 4.99
N ALA A 13 -8.82 0.31 4.08
CA ALA A 13 -10.03 0.48 3.29
C ALA A 13 -11.31 0.41 4.13
N GLY A 14 -11.35 -0.52 5.11
CA GLY A 14 -12.53 -0.69 5.96
C GLY A 14 -12.69 0.45 6.95
N CYS A 15 -11.62 0.93 7.58
CA CYS A 15 -11.66 2.11 8.44
C CYS A 15 -12.08 3.36 7.67
N GLU A 16 -11.55 3.55 6.45
CA GLU A 16 -11.94 4.66 5.61
C GLU A 16 -13.43 4.58 5.22
N ALA A 17 -13.92 3.39 4.79
CA ALA A 17 -15.32 3.20 4.44
C ALA A 17 -16.25 3.43 5.64
N ALA A 18 -15.92 2.88 6.80
CA ALA A 18 -16.70 3.07 8.03
C ALA A 18 -16.75 4.55 8.44
N TRP A 19 -15.63 5.25 8.34
CA TRP A 19 -15.55 6.70 8.61
C TRP A 19 -16.45 7.50 7.67
N GLN A 20 -16.35 7.26 6.38
CA GLN A 20 -17.13 8.00 5.37
C GLN A 20 -18.65 7.76 5.51
N LEU A 21 -19.06 6.54 5.87
CA LEU A 21 -20.45 6.23 6.22
C LEU A 21 -20.90 7.02 7.46
N ALA A 22 -20.12 6.93 8.53
CA ALA A 22 -20.45 7.50 9.83
C ALA A 22 -20.49 9.04 9.82
N GLN A 23 -19.58 9.69 9.11
CA GLN A 23 -19.57 11.15 8.91
C GLN A 23 -20.80 11.65 8.16
N ARG A 24 -21.47 10.81 7.38
CA ARG A 24 -22.73 11.12 6.68
C ARG A 24 -23.98 10.73 7.48
N GLY A 25 -23.80 10.37 8.77
CA GLY A 25 -24.91 10.04 9.67
C GLY A 25 -25.48 8.63 9.47
N VAL A 26 -24.79 7.76 8.76
CA VAL A 26 -25.18 6.35 8.59
C VAL A 26 -24.61 5.53 9.76
N SER A 27 -25.45 4.68 10.37
CA SER A 27 -24.99 3.74 11.39
C SER A 27 -24.12 2.65 10.76
N VAL A 28 -22.96 2.36 11.37
CA VAL A 28 -21.99 1.41 10.87
C VAL A 28 -21.77 0.30 11.90
N ARG A 29 -21.78 -0.94 11.43
CA ARG A 29 -21.30 -2.11 12.15
C ARG A 29 -19.98 -2.55 11.54
N LEU A 30 -18.87 -2.21 12.19
CA LEU A 30 -17.53 -2.59 11.75
C LEU A 30 -17.11 -3.91 12.40
N CYS A 31 -17.00 -4.96 11.58
CA CYS A 31 -16.58 -6.29 12.05
C CYS A 31 -15.07 -6.48 11.85
N GLU A 32 -14.36 -6.87 12.91
CA GLU A 32 -12.91 -7.11 12.89
C GLU A 32 -12.57 -8.40 13.63
N MET A 33 -11.77 -9.26 13.03
CA MET A 33 -11.40 -10.55 13.64
C MET A 33 -10.37 -10.43 14.75
N LYS A 34 -9.54 -9.37 14.74
CA LYS A 34 -8.61 -9.09 15.86
C LYS A 34 -9.37 -8.60 17.09
N PRO A 35 -8.91 -8.89 18.31
CA PRO A 35 -7.67 -9.59 18.69
C PRO A 35 -7.79 -11.12 18.70
N SER A 36 -8.99 -11.68 18.44
CA SER A 36 -9.21 -13.12 18.58
C SER A 36 -8.42 -13.94 17.56
N GLN A 37 -8.23 -13.39 16.36
CA GLN A 37 -7.50 -14.03 15.28
C GLN A 37 -6.74 -12.97 14.45
N HIS A 38 -5.48 -13.29 14.11
CA HIS A 38 -4.65 -12.46 13.24
C HIS A 38 -4.42 -13.14 11.90
N SER A 39 -4.32 -12.37 10.83
CA SER A 39 -3.80 -12.91 9.57
C SER A 39 -2.29 -13.15 9.70
N PRO A 40 -1.68 -13.94 8.80
CA PRO A 40 -0.23 -14.20 8.88
C PRO A 40 0.68 -12.96 8.82
N ALA A 41 0.17 -11.81 8.37
CA ALA A 41 0.94 -10.58 8.23
C ALA A 41 0.70 -9.56 9.37
N HIS A 42 -0.38 -9.69 10.12
CA HIS A 42 -0.74 -8.75 11.19
C HIS A 42 -0.22 -9.21 12.54
N HIS A 43 0.28 -8.26 13.32
CA HIS A 43 0.89 -8.51 14.64
C HIS A 43 0.30 -7.61 15.74
N SER A 44 -0.35 -6.51 15.37
CA SER A 44 -0.98 -5.56 16.28
C SER A 44 -2.50 -5.77 16.34
N ASP A 45 -3.10 -5.49 17.50
CA ASP A 45 -4.56 -5.44 17.66
C ASP A 45 -5.18 -4.14 17.13
N ASP A 46 -4.35 -3.17 16.79
CA ASP A 46 -4.81 -1.90 16.24
C ASP A 46 -5.33 -2.04 14.80
N PHE A 47 -6.21 -1.13 14.42
CA PHE A 47 -6.76 -1.04 13.07
C PHE A 47 -5.76 -0.41 12.11
N ALA A 48 -5.98 -0.60 10.81
CA ALA A 48 -5.17 -0.02 9.74
C ALA A 48 -3.64 -0.28 9.88
N GLU A 49 -3.23 -1.42 10.44
CA GLU A 49 -1.83 -1.80 10.55
C GLU A 49 -1.15 -1.84 9.19
N LEU A 50 0.02 -1.18 9.08
CA LEU A 50 0.85 -1.19 7.87
C LEU A 50 1.81 -2.39 7.90
N VAL A 51 1.53 -3.42 7.13
CA VAL A 51 2.22 -4.72 7.22
C VAL A 51 3.53 -4.81 6.45
N CYS A 52 3.70 -4.13 5.31
CA CYS A 52 4.89 -4.28 4.48
C CYS A 52 5.86 -3.09 4.58
N SER A 53 5.37 -1.87 4.63
CA SER A 53 6.17 -0.64 4.65
C SER A 53 5.46 0.43 5.46
N ASN A 54 6.20 1.34 6.08
CA ASN A 54 5.63 2.54 6.71
C ASN A 54 5.49 3.72 5.74
N SER A 55 5.85 3.54 4.47
CA SER A 55 5.76 4.58 3.45
C SER A 55 4.46 4.49 2.69
N LEU A 56 3.80 5.63 2.58
CA LEU A 56 2.68 5.87 1.68
C LEU A 56 3.12 6.46 0.33
N ARG A 57 4.40 6.24 -0.03
CA ARG A 57 5.03 6.70 -1.29
C ARG A 57 5.15 8.22 -1.41
N SER A 58 5.53 8.69 -2.61
CA SER A 58 5.78 10.11 -2.91
C SER A 58 4.59 11.00 -2.54
N ASP A 59 4.87 12.15 -1.93
CA ASP A 59 3.89 13.19 -1.57
C ASP A 59 3.90 14.37 -2.57
N GLU A 60 4.76 14.32 -3.59
CA GLU A 60 4.82 15.35 -4.64
C GLU A 60 3.63 15.25 -5.60
N LEU A 61 2.97 16.36 -5.90
CA LEU A 61 1.83 16.44 -6.85
C LEU A 61 2.21 16.05 -8.29
N THR A 62 3.48 16.10 -8.64
CA THR A 62 3.98 15.62 -9.95
C THR A 62 4.12 14.10 -10.04
N ASN A 63 3.77 13.40 -8.93
CA ASN A 63 3.64 11.96 -8.84
C ASN A 63 2.17 11.59 -8.59
N ALA A 64 1.67 10.56 -9.26
CA ALA A 64 0.26 10.18 -9.15
C ALA A 64 -0.15 9.75 -7.73
N ALA A 65 0.76 9.13 -6.97
CA ALA A 65 0.51 8.81 -5.56
C ALA A 65 0.38 10.06 -4.67
N GLY A 66 1.14 11.12 -4.98
CA GLY A 66 1.00 12.42 -4.30
C GLY A 66 -0.32 13.09 -4.66
N LEU A 67 -0.71 13.05 -5.93
CA LEU A 67 -2.01 13.55 -6.37
C LEU A 67 -3.16 12.83 -5.66
N LEU A 68 -3.16 11.49 -5.63
CA LEU A 68 -4.21 10.70 -4.98
C LEU A 68 -4.33 11.05 -3.49
N LYS A 69 -3.19 11.22 -2.78
CA LYS A 69 -3.21 11.66 -1.39
C LYS A 69 -3.84 13.04 -1.20
N GLU A 70 -3.48 13.99 -2.06
CA GLU A 70 -4.04 15.34 -1.99
C GLU A 70 -5.54 15.35 -2.29
N GLU A 71 -6.00 14.54 -3.25
CA GLU A 71 -7.44 14.35 -3.49
C GLU A 71 -8.14 13.81 -2.23
N LEU A 72 -7.58 12.78 -1.60
CA LEU A 72 -8.14 12.19 -0.37
C LEU A 72 -8.11 13.17 0.82
N ARG A 73 -7.07 14.01 0.95
CA ARG A 73 -7.05 15.09 1.98
C ARG A 73 -8.21 16.05 1.79
N ARG A 74 -8.46 16.50 0.57
CA ARG A 74 -9.59 17.39 0.24
C ARG A 74 -10.95 16.72 0.42
N LEU A 75 -10.99 15.39 0.33
CA LEU A 75 -12.19 14.57 0.52
C LEU A 75 -12.37 14.08 1.97
N ASP A 76 -11.69 14.69 2.92
CA ASP A 76 -11.81 14.45 4.37
C ASP A 76 -11.52 12.99 4.76
N SER A 77 -10.46 12.38 4.18
CA SER A 77 -10.02 11.03 4.50
C SER A 77 -9.51 10.92 5.93
N LEU A 78 -10.01 9.93 6.67
CA LEU A 78 -9.53 9.54 7.99
C LEU A 78 -8.06 9.13 7.92
N ILE A 79 -7.74 8.24 6.98
CA ILE A 79 -6.42 7.63 6.85
C ILE A 79 -5.37 8.70 6.57
N LEU A 80 -5.63 9.65 5.66
CA LEU A 80 -4.71 10.75 5.38
C LEU A 80 -4.57 11.70 6.57
N SER A 81 -5.66 12.02 7.27
CA SER A 81 -5.62 12.84 8.49
C SER A 81 -4.72 12.22 9.56
N CYS A 82 -4.83 10.91 9.80
CA CYS A 82 -3.98 10.20 10.75
C CYS A 82 -2.53 10.07 10.26
N ALA A 83 -2.32 9.86 8.96
CA ALA A 83 -0.98 9.76 8.38
C ALA A 83 -0.21 11.08 8.49
N ASP A 84 -0.86 12.20 8.17
CA ASP A 84 -0.23 13.53 8.26
C ASP A 84 0.11 13.92 9.71
N ALA A 85 -0.70 13.47 10.69
CA ALA A 85 -0.47 13.72 12.12
C ALA A 85 0.68 12.86 12.71
N ASN A 86 0.99 11.72 12.09
CA ASN A 86 2.01 10.77 12.56
C ASN A 86 3.17 10.60 11.57
N ARG A 87 3.48 11.67 10.84
CA ARG A 87 4.53 11.71 9.82
C ARG A 87 5.92 11.52 10.44
N VAL A 88 6.76 10.74 9.76
CA VAL A 88 8.20 10.66 10.00
C VAL A 88 8.95 11.16 8.78
N GLU A 89 10.19 11.62 8.99
CA GLU A 89 11.03 12.13 7.93
C GLU A 89 11.39 11.04 6.91
N ALA A 90 11.12 11.31 5.62
CA ALA A 90 11.37 10.38 4.52
C ALA A 90 11.54 11.11 3.17
N GLY A 91 12.22 12.25 3.17
CA GLY A 91 12.44 13.07 1.97
C GLY A 91 11.14 13.49 1.30
N GLY A 92 10.96 13.20 0.01
CA GLY A 92 9.74 13.52 -0.75
C GLY A 92 8.61 12.51 -0.62
N ALA A 93 8.70 11.55 0.31
CA ALA A 93 7.66 10.58 0.59
C ALA A 93 6.85 10.95 1.84
N LEU A 94 5.60 10.50 1.91
CA LEU A 94 4.86 10.44 3.16
C LEU A 94 5.16 9.08 3.81
N ALA A 95 5.90 9.09 4.91
CA ALA A 95 6.08 7.92 5.78
C ALA A 95 5.52 8.24 7.17
N VAL A 96 5.14 7.22 7.91
CA VAL A 96 4.50 7.37 9.22
C VAL A 96 5.19 6.50 10.28
N ASP A 97 5.09 6.90 11.53
CA ASP A 97 5.27 5.99 12.65
C ASP A 97 4.13 4.98 12.63
N ARG A 98 4.43 3.69 12.45
CA ARG A 98 3.41 2.65 12.25
C ARG A 98 2.47 2.49 13.42
N GLU A 99 3.04 2.46 14.63
CA GLU A 99 2.28 2.24 15.85
C GLU A 99 1.41 3.44 16.17
N ALA A 100 1.96 4.65 16.15
CA ALA A 100 1.23 5.87 16.39
C ALA A 100 0.12 6.10 15.35
N PHE A 101 0.38 5.78 14.07
CA PHE A 101 -0.62 5.87 13.01
C PHE A 101 -1.79 4.89 13.25
N ALA A 102 -1.50 3.61 13.50
CA ALA A 102 -2.51 2.59 13.73
C ALA A 102 -3.34 2.91 14.98
N ALA A 103 -2.69 3.33 16.08
CA ALA A 103 -3.37 3.77 17.31
C ALA A 103 -4.30 4.96 17.05
N ALA A 104 -3.86 5.96 16.30
CA ALA A 104 -4.68 7.15 15.98
C ALA A 104 -5.92 6.79 15.14
N VAL A 105 -5.81 5.88 14.17
CA VAL A 105 -6.95 5.39 13.39
C VAL A 105 -7.90 4.61 14.29
N THR A 106 -7.36 3.71 15.12
CA THR A 106 -8.13 2.88 16.05
C THR A 106 -8.94 3.75 17.02
N GLU A 107 -8.32 4.75 17.61
CA GLU A 107 -8.95 5.69 18.55
C GLU A 107 -10.11 6.45 17.88
N LYS A 108 -9.90 7.02 16.69
CA LYS A 108 -10.95 7.76 15.99
C LYS A 108 -12.14 6.89 15.59
N ILE A 109 -11.90 5.66 15.16
CA ILE A 109 -12.95 4.70 14.80
C ILE A 109 -13.73 4.28 16.04
N ARG A 110 -13.07 3.87 17.13
CA ARG A 110 -13.72 3.41 18.37
C ARG A 110 -14.54 4.49 19.05
N ASN A 111 -14.11 5.74 18.96
CA ASN A 111 -14.78 6.86 19.60
C ASN A 111 -15.89 7.51 18.75
N HIS A 112 -16.10 7.04 17.50
CA HIS A 112 -17.13 7.62 16.65
C HIS A 112 -18.53 7.14 17.03
N PRO A 113 -19.50 8.02 17.35
CA PRO A 113 -20.82 7.63 17.90
C PRO A 113 -21.66 6.78 16.93
N ASN A 114 -21.41 6.85 15.62
CA ASN A 114 -22.15 6.09 14.62
C ASN A 114 -21.43 4.80 14.19
N ILE A 115 -20.32 4.40 14.85
CA ILE A 115 -19.58 3.18 14.53
C ILE A 115 -19.63 2.24 15.74
N GLU A 116 -20.27 1.08 15.55
CA GLU A 116 -20.21 -0.04 16.48
C GLU A 116 -19.13 -1.02 15.99
N VAL A 117 -18.10 -1.24 16.81
CA VAL A 117 -17.07 -2.25 16.52
C VAL A 117 -17.51 -3.59 17.10
N VAL A 118 -17.55 -4.61 16.23
CA VAL A 118 -17.90 -5.98 16.61
C VAL A 118 -16.68 -6.87 16.34
N TYR A 119 -16.17 -7.49 17.41
CA TYR A 119 -15.02 -8.37 17.31
C TYR A 119 -15.43 -9.81 17.01
N GLY A 120 -14.70 -10.43 16.12
CA GLY A 120 -14.88 -11.82 15.72
C GLY A 120 -14.76 -12.00 14.21
N GLU A 121 -14.47 -13.22 13.81
CA GLU A 121 -14.40 -13.60 12.41
C GLU A 121 -15.81 -13.56 11.77
N VAL A 122 -15.90 -12.97 10.60
CA VAL A 122 -17.08 -13.03 9.74
C VAL A 122 -16.88 -14.18 8.77
N THR A 123 -17.73 -15.20 8.87
CA THR A 123 -17.62 -16.45 8.08
C THR A 123 -18.56 -16.49 6.88
N GLU A 124 -19.58 -15.63 6.84
CA GLU A 124 -20.58 -15.53 5.77
C GLU A 124 -20.77 -14.07 5.38
N ILE A 125 -21.23 -13.82 4.15
CA ILE A 125 -21.54 -12.47 3.71
C ILE A 125 -22.77 -11.96 4.48
N PRO A 126 -22.64 -10.86 5.26
CA PRO A 126 -23.73 -10.33 6.06
C PRO A 126 -24.96 -9.97 5.22
N GLU A 127 -26.14 -10.11 5.82
CA GLU A 127 -27.38 -9.60 5.25
C GLU A 127 -27.41 -8.07 5.25
N GLY A 128 -28.30 -7.49 4.44
CA GLY A 128 -28.40 -6.03 4.28
C GLY A 128 -27.26 -5.47 3.41
N ARG A 129 -26.94 -4.19 3.61
CA ARG A 129 -25.85 -3.53 2.89
C ARG A 129 -24.51 -3.83 3.54
N VAL A 130 -23.54 -4.22 2.74
CA VAL A 130 -22.21 -4.60 3.24
C VAL A 130 -21.10 -4.05 2.37
N VAL A 131 -20.02 -3.61 3.02
CA VAL A 131 -18.71 -3.31 2.39
C VAL A 131 -17.71 -4.34 2.89
N ILE A 132 -17.23 -5.21 2.00
CA ILE A 132 -16.22 -6.23 2.30
C ILE A 132 -14.86 -5.61 2.03
N ALA A 133 -14.11 -5.35 3.10
CA ALA A 133 -12.79 -4.73 3.10
C ALA A 133 -11.77 -5.58 3.89
N SER A 134 -11.95 -6.89 3.88
CA SER A 134 -11.14 -7.87 4.62
C SER A 134 -9.70 -8.03 4.09
N GLY A 135 -9.41 -7.39 2.95
CA GLY A 135 -8.07 -7.33 2.38
C GLY A 135 -7.64 -8.61 1.65
N PRO A 136 -6.37 -8.67 1.23
CA PRO A 136 -5.86 -9.77 0.40
C PRO A 136 -5.62 -11.06 1.19
N LEU A 137 -5.61 -10.97 2.54
CA LEU A 137 -5.42 -12.09 3.47
C LEU A 137 -6.74 -12.41 4.21
N THR A 138 -7.83 -12.36 3.47
CA THR A 138 -9.17 -12.79 3.95
C THR A 138 -9.10 -14.22 4.46
N SER A 139 -9.77 -14.51 5.58
CA SER A 139 -9.86 -15.87 6.14
C SER A 139 -10.47 -16.86 5.15
N ASP A 140 -10.08 -18.11 5.24
CA ASP A 140 -10.52 -19.15 4.29
C ASP A 140 -12.06 -19.28 4.28
N THR A 141 -12.69 -19.21 5.44
CA THR A 141 -14.16 -19.30 5.58
C THR A 141 -14.90 -18.17 4.86
N LEU A 142 -14.49 -16.91 5.08
CA LEU A 142 -15.08 -15.78 4.38
C LEU A 142 -14.72 -15.79 2.89
N PHE A 143 -13.50 -16.22 2.55
CA PHE A 143 -13.09 -16.39 1.16
C PHE A 143 -14.00 -17.38 0.41
N ASP A 144 -14.29 -18.54 1.01
CA ASP A 144 -15.18 -19.55 0.42
C ASP A 144 -16.60 -19.00 0.23
N ALA A 145 -17.12 -18.23 1.20
CA ALA A 145 -18.42 -17.58 1.10
C ALA A 145 -18.45 -16.54 -0.04
N ILE A 146 -17.40 -15.74 -0.20
CA ILE A 146 -17.27 -14.78 -1.31
C ILE A 146 -17.17 -15.54 -2.64
N HIS A 147 -16.32 -16.58 -2.71
CA HIS A 147 -16.13 -17.39 -3.91
C HIS A 147 -17.43 -18.03 -4.39
N ALA A 148 -18.21 -18.62 -3.47
CA ALA A 148 -19.53 -19.18 -3.78
C ALA A 148 -20.50 -18.11 -4.32
N LYS A 149 -20.36 -16.86 -3.89
CA LYS A 149 -21.24 -15.75 -4.28
C LYS A 149 -20.90 -15.16 -5.64
N VAL A 150 -19.60 -14.93 -5.91
CA VAL A 150 -19.18 -14.24 -7.15
C VAL A 150 -19.05 -15.20 -8.33
N GLY A 151 -18.89 -16.50 -8.10
CA GLY A 151 -18.86 -17.55 -9.12
C GLY A 151 -17.78 -17.27 -10.15
N GLY A 152 -16.56 -17.73 -9.94
CA GLY A 152 -15.51 -17.49 -10.92
C GLY A 152 -14.11 -17.68 -10.34
N ASP A 153 -13.13 -17.54 -11.18
CA ASP A 153 -11.75 -17.68 -10.78
C ASP A 153 -11.27 -16.41 -10.09
N PHE A 154 -10.82 -16.55 -8.84
CA PHE A 154 -10.02 -15.53 -8.19
C PHE A 154 -8.65 -15.52 -8.83
N LEU A 155 -8.11 -14.31 -8.98
CA LEU A 155 -6.74 -14.11 -9.41
C LEU A 155 -5.85 -13.99 -8.18
N HIS A 156 -4.62 -14.46 -8.27
CA HIS A 156 -3.67 -14.44 -7.18
C HIS A 156 -2.37 -13.77 -7.62
N PHE A 157 -1.77 -13.04 -6.71
CA PHE A 157 -0.40 -12.57 -6.82
C PHE A 157 0.33 -12.72 -5.49
N TYR A 158 1.65 -12.60 -5.52
CA TYR A 158 2.48 -12.69 -4.33
C TYR A 158 3.05 -11.32 -3.98
N ASP A 159 3.06 -11.01 -2.68
CA ASP A 159 3.61 -9.80 -2.11
C ASP A 159 4.60 -10.17 -0.99
N ALA A 160 5.70 -9.45 -0.90
CA ALA A 160 6.74 -9.69 0.07
C ALA A 160 7.02 -8.45 0.93
N ALA A 161 7.29 -8.65 2.22
CA ALA A 161 7.73 -7.61 3.13
C ALA A 161 9.26 -7.52 3.17
N ALA A 162 9.78 -6.32 3.49
CA ALA A 162 11.20 -6.08 3.70
C ALA A 162 11.58 -6.20 5.19
N PRO A 163 12.83 -6.62 5.51
CA PRO A 163 13.31 -6.68 6.89
C PRO A 163 13.44 -5.29 7.54
N ILE A 164 13.39 -5.30 8.90
CA ILE A 164 13.60 -4.12 9.74
C ILE A 164 14.73 -4.43 10.73
N VAL A 165 15.64 -3.47 10.92
CA VAL A 165 16.78 -3.56 11.84
C VAL A 165 16.75 -2.44 12.89
N THR A 166 17.42 -2.66 14.04
CA THR A 166 17.60 -1.61 15.05
C THR A 166 18.65 -0.59 14.60
N ALA A 167 18.45 0.69 14.91
CA ALA A 167 19.34 1.77 14.56
C ALA A 167 20.76 1.59 15.18
N GLU A 168 20.81 1.16 16.45
CA GLU A 168 22.06 0.97 17.19
C GLU A 168 22.92 -0.16 16.65
N SER A 169 22.34 -1.08 15.88
CA SER A 169 23.07 -2.19 15.25
C SER A 169 23.66 -1.85 13.88
N ILE A 170 23.38 -0.66 13.35
CA ILE A 170 23.90 -0.18 12.07
C ILE A 170 25.31 0.38 12.26
N ASP A 171 26.28 -0.13 11.52
CA ASP A 171 27.66 0.41 11.50
C ASP A 171 27.71 1.71 10.68
N MET A 172 27.63 2.84 11.38
CA MET A 172 27.67 4.17 10.75
C MET A 172 29.08 4.55 10.22
N ASP A 173 30.14 3.82 10.59
CA ASP A 173 31.48 4.00 9.97
C ASP A 173 31.48 3.46 8.53
N SER A 174 30.60 2.53 8.23
CA SER A 174 30.41 1.93 6.90
C SER A 174 29.17 2.48 6.15
N ALA A 175 28.52 3.53 6.69
CA ALA A 175 27.34 4.15 6.12
C ALA A 175 27.41 5.68 6.15
N TYR A 176 26.45 6.36 5.51
CA TYR A 176 26.32 7.81 5.57
C TYR A 176 24.86 8.25 5.37
N GLU A 177 24.51 9.38 5.98
CA GLU A 177 23.20 9.98 5.79
C GLU A 177 23.20 10.88 4.55
N ALA A 178 22.29 10.68 3.65
CA ALA A 178 22.06 11.52 2.48
C ALA A 178 20.67 11.32 1.87
N SER A 179 20.19 12.33 1.16
CA SER A 179 19.07 12.21 0.25
C SER A 179 19.55 12.22 -1.20
N ARG A 180 18.85 11.47 -2.06
CA ARG A 180 19.22 11.35 -3.47
C ARG A 180 19.16 12.69 -4.20
N TYR A 181 20.25 13.06 -4.88
CA TYR A 181 20.44 14.36 -5.55
C TYR A 181 20.37 15.57 -4.60
N GLY A 182 20.60 15.39 -3.29
CA GLY A 182 20.49 16.46 -2.31
C GLY A 182 19.09 17.06 -2.17
N LYS A 183 18.04 16.32 -2.50
CA LYS A 183 16.66 16.78 -2.40
C LYS A 183 16.09 16.54 -1.00
N GLY A 184 15.66 17.62 -0.36
CA GLY A 184 15.14 17.57 1.00
C GLY A 184 16.24 17.39 2.05
N THR A 185 15.89 16.80 3.18
CA THR A 185 16.78 16.47 4.29
C THR A 185 17.47 15.13 4.08
N ALA A 186 18.59 14.88 4.78
CA ALA A 186 19.39 13.65 4.66
C ALA A 186 18.76 12.49 5.45
N ASP A 187 17.54 12.11 5.09
CA ASP A 187 16.65 11.25 5.89
C ASP A 187 16.89 9.74 5.72
N TYR A 188 17.81 9.37 4.81
CA TYR A 188 18.13 7.97 4.55
C TYR A 188 19.57 7.66 4.97
N ILE A 189 19.75 6.53 5.68
CA ILE A 189 21.06 5.94 5.85
C ILE A 189 21.40 5.15 4.58
N ASN A 190 22.53 5.46 3.96
CA ASN A 190 23.00 4.84 2.73
C ASN A 190 24.15 3.88 3.06
N CYS A 191 23.99 2.62 2.69
CA CYS A 191 24.96 1.54 2.90
C CYS A 191 25.63 1.26 1.55
N PRO A 192 26.82 1.80 1.30
CA PRO A 192 27.53 1.62 0.04
C PRO A 192 28.14 0.22 -0.08
N PHE A 193 28.32 -0.22 -1.32
CA PHE A 193 29.07 -1.41 -1.68
C PHE A 193 30.26 -1.04 -2.58
N SER A 194 31.40 -1.67 -2.34
CA SER A 194 32.41 -1.84 -3.36
C SER A 194 31.95 -2.87 -4.40
N ARG A 195 32.69 -3.03 -5.48
CA ARG A 195 32.40 -4.05 -6.49
C ARG A 195 32.50 -5.46 -5.91
N GLU A 196 33.54 -5.74 -5.16
CA GLU A 196 33.81 -7.04 -4.55
C GLU A 196 32.72 -7.42 -3.53
N GLU A 197 32.27 -6.48 -2.72
CA GLU A 197 31.18 -6.66 -1.76
C GLU A 197 29.86 -6.93 -2.46
N TYR A 198 29.58 -6.19 -3.55
CA TYR A 198 28.38 -6.41 -4.35
C TYR A 198 28.42 -7.79 -5.03
N ASP A 199 29.54 -8.19 -5.60
CA ASP A 199 29.72 -9.51 -6.24
C ASP A 199 29.42 -10.63 -5.24
N ALA A 200 29.98 -10.54 -4.03
CA ALA A 200 29.74 -11.51 -2.97
C ALA A 200 28.27 -11.52 -2.52
N PHE A 201 27.67 -10.34 -2.32
CA PHE A 201 26.27 -10.19 -1.93
C PHE A 201 25.33 -10.74 -3.01
N TRP A 202 25.54 -10.40 -4.29
CA TRP A 202 24.73 -10.85 -5.40
C TRP A 202 24.76 -12.38 -5.55
N ASN A 203 25.95 -12.98 -5.45
CA ASN A 203 26.11 -14.43 -5.48
C ASN A 203 25.38 -15.10 -4.30
N ALA A 204 25.54 -14.58 -3.09
CA ALA A 204 24.87 -15.12 -1.91
C ALA A 204 23.34 -15.00 -2.01
N LEU A 205 22.84 -13.86 -2.51
CA LEU A 205 21.42 -13.59 -2.68
C LEU A 205 20.76 -14.52 -3.70
N THR A 206 21.42 -14.74 -4.85
CA THR A 206 20.88 -15.56 -5.93
C THR A 206 20.92 -17.06 -5.66
N THR A 207 21.74 -17.50 -4.71
CA THR A 207 21.91 -18.90 -4.31
C THR A 207 21.32 -19.25 -2.96
N ALA A 208 20.75 -18.27 -2.26
CA ALA A 208 20.15 -18.44 -0.93
C ALA A 208 18.90 -19.32 -0.97
N GLU A 209 18.66 -20.04 0.13
CA GLU A 209 17.46 -20.86 0.27
C GLU A 209 16.21 -20.01 0.52
N GLU A 210 15.17 -20.32 -0.22
CA GLU A 210 13.87 -19.68 -0.12
C GLU A 210 12.93 -20.42 0.83
N ALA A 211 12.02 -19.68 1.47
CA ALA A 211 10.94 -20.30 2.23
C ALA A 211 9.96 -20.96 1.25
N PRO A 212 9.41 -22.14 1.59
CA PRO A 212 8.45 -22.81 0.72
C PRO A 212 7.16 -21.97 0.62
N VAL A 213 6.79 -21.61 -0.61
CA VAL A 213 5.52 -20.94 -0.91
C VAL A 213 4.76 -21.84 -1.89
N HIS A 214 3.61 -22.38 -1.45
CA HIS A 214 2.80 -23.25 -2.29
C HIS A 214 2.27 -22.50 -3.52
N GLY A 215 2.57 -23.04 -4.72
CA GLY A 215 2.10 -22.48 -5.99
C GLY A 215 2.79 -21.19 -6.39
N PHE A 216 3.98 -20.88 -5.83
CA PHE A 216 4.78 -19.74 -6.23
C PHE A 216 5.26 -19.88 -7.68
N GLU A 217 4.97 -18.87 -8.48
CA GLU A 217 5.48 -18.70 -9.84
C GLU A 217 5.96 -17.26 -9.99
N ASP A 218 7.19 -17.03 -10.43
CA ASP A 218 7.79 -15.69 -10.62
C ASP A 218 6.92 -14.78 -11.49
N SER A 219 6.19 -15.34 -12.44
CA SER A 219 5.28 -14.61 -13.32
C SER A 219 4.03 -14.04 -12.64
N LYS A 220 3.72 -14.49 -11.43
CA LYS A 220 2.56 -14.06 -10.63
C LYS A 220 2.92 -13.08 -9.53
N VAL A 221 4.18 -12.61 -9.46
CA VAL A 221 4.62 -11.61 -8.48
C VAL A 221 4.32 -10.22 -9.03
N PHE A 222 3.77 -9.34 -8.18
CA PHE A 222 3.59 -7.94 -8.52
C PHE A 222 4.94 -7.23 -8.63
N GLU A 223 5.22 -6.55 -9.74
CA GLU A 223 6.52 -5.91 -10.01
C GLU A 223 6.98 -4.95 -8.91
N GLY A 224 6.05 -4.22 -8.28
CA GLY A 224 6.35 -3.26 -7.20
C GLY A 224 6.76 -3.90 -5.87
N CYS A 225 6.45 -5.19 -5.66
CA CYS A 225 6.73 -5.96 -4.44
C CYS A 225 7.56 -7.22 -4.74
N MET A 226 8.22 -7.24 -5.90
CA MET A 226 9.05 -8.37 -6.31
C MET A 226 10.20 -8.59 -5.34
N PRO A 227 10.41 -9.84 -4.86
CA PRO A 227 11.52 -10.18 -3.99
C PRO A 227 12.86 -9.80 -4.60
N ILE A 228 13.76 -9.31 -3.75
CA ILE A 228 15.09 -8.84 -4.20
C ILE A 228 15.90 -9.95 -4.85
N GLU A 229 15.81 -11.19 -4.36
CA GLU A 229 16.45 -12.37 -4.94
C GLU A 229 15.91 -12.71 -6.34
N VAL A 230 14.61 -12.53 -6.58
CA VAL A 230 14.00 -12.70 -7.91
C VAL A 230 14.49 -11.61 -8.87
N ASN A 231 14.55 -10.37 -8.41
CA ASN A 231 15.15 -9.27 -9.18
C ASN A 231 16.63 -9.53 -9.51
N ALA A 232 17.39 -10.04 -8.55
CA ALA A 232 18.81 -10.35 -8.74
C ALA A 232 19.04 -11.41 -9.83
N ARG A 233 18.19 -12.45 -9.90
CA ARG A 233 18.28 -13.51 -10.93
C ARG A 233 17.92 -13.04 -12.33
N ARG A 234 17.20 -11.92 -12.49
CA ARG A 234 16.91 -11.31 -13.79
C ARG A 234 18.14 -10.77 -14.48
N GLY A 235 19.23 -10.54 -13.74
CA GLY A 235 20.52 -10.12 -14.27
C GLY A 235 21.37 -9.44 -13.22
N TYR A 236 22.69 -9.57 -13.37
CA TYR A 236 23.68 -9.04 -12.45
C TYR A 236 23.52 -7.53 -12.16
N ASP A 237 23.24 -6.73 -13.18
CA ASP A 237 23.09 -5.29 -13.04
C ASP A 237 21.65 -4.84 -12.67
N THR A 238 20.68 -5.75 -12.61
CA THR A 238 19.28 -5.39 -12.35
C THR A 238 19.10 -4.60 -11.06
N LEU A 239 19.78 -5.03 -9.99
CA LEU A 239 19.69 -4.33 -8.69
C LEU A 239 20.36 -2.96 -8.74
N ARG A 240 21.47 -2.81 -9.46
CA ARG A 240 22.23 -1.56 -9.59
C ARG A 240 21.52 -0.50 -10.42
N PHE A 241 20.66 -0.88 -11.34
CA PHE A 241 19.79 0.04 -12.08
C PHE A 241 18.41 0.23 -11.42
N GLY A 242 18.12 -0.57 -10.39
CA GLY A 242 16.86 -0.56 -9.64
C GLY A 242 17.05 -0.22 -8.15
N ILE A 243 16.84 -1.20 -7.30
CA ILE A 243 16.75 -1.09 -5.85
C ILE A 243 18.04 -0.55 -5.21
N LEU A 244 19.21 -1.02 -5.68
CA LEU A 244 20.53 -0.64 -5.17
C LEU A 244 21.23 0.42 -6.04
N LYS A 245 20.46 1.26 -6.74
CA LYS A 245 21.00 2.28 -7.64
C LYS A 245 21.85 3.29 -6.88
N PRO A 246 23.16 3.49 -7.25
CA PRO A 246 24.05 4.41 -6.55
C PRO A 246 23.91 5.87 -7.01
N VAL A 247 23.45 6.11 -8.23
CA VAL A 247 23.47 7.43 -8.88
C VAL A 247 22.75 8.49 -8.06
N GLY A 248 23.45 9.60 -7.80
CA GLY A 248 22.94 10.73 -7.02
C GLY A 248 23.10 10.55 -5.49
N LEU A 249 23.91 9.59 -5.07
CA LEU A 249 24.26 9.32 -3.66
C LEU A 249 25.79 9.21 -3.52
N PRO A 250 26.55 10.28 -3.80
CA PRO A 250 28.01 10.24 -3.67
C PRO A 250 28.40 9.96 -2.20
N ASP A 251 29.36 9.05 -2.02
CA ASP A 251 29.93 8.78 -0.71
C ASP A 251 30.75 10.00 -0.24
N PRO A 252 30.43 10.59 0.92
CA PRO A 252 31.13 11.76 1.43
C PRO A 252 32.64 11.55 1.63
N LYS A 253 33.10 10.30 1.85
CA LYS A 253 34.50 9.95 2.04
C LYS A 253 35.28 9.98 0.74
N THR A 254 34.67 9.65 -0.39
CA THR A 254 35.33 9.53 -1.68
C THR A 254 34.92 10.61 -2.67
N GLY A 255 33.79 11.26 -2.45
CA GLY A 255 33.13 12.21 -3.37
C GLY A 255 32.59 11.57 -4.65
N LYS A 256 32.56 10.23 -4.75
CA LYS A 256 32.10 9.47 -5.92
C LYS A 256 30.88 8.61 -5.58
N ASP A 257 30.05 8.34 -6.58
CA ASP A 257 29.01 7.33 -6.43
C ASP A 257 29.64 5.95 -6.19
N PRO A 258 29.21 5.20 -5.16
CA PRO A 258 29.69 3.84 -4.92
C PRO A 258 29.22 2.87 -6.01
N TYR A 259 29.67 1.61 -5.96
CA TYR A 259 29.29 0.62 -6.97
C TYR A 259 27.80 0.27 -6.92
N ALA A 260 27.26 0.13 -5.71
CA ALA A 260 25.84 -0.02 -5.40
C ALA A 260 25.54 0.60 -4.02
N VAL A 261 24.29 0.90 -3.71
CA VAL A 261 23.86 1.46 -2.41
C VAL A 261 22.53 0.87 -1.98
N LEU A 262 22.49 0.29 -0.79
CA LEU A 262 21.22 0.03 -0.10
C LEU A 262 20.82 1.28 0.70
N GLN A 263 19.58 1.69 0.63
CA GLN A 263 19.01 2.76 1.45
C GLN A 263 18.22 2.16 2.61
N LEU A 264 18.42 2.69 3.81
CA LEU A 264 17.60 2.40 4.98
C LEU A 264 16.73 3.62 5.29
N ARG A 265 15.46 3.40 5.61
CA ARG A 265 14.52 4.45 5.96
C ARG A 265 14.00 4.24 7.38
N ARG A 266 13.86 5.34 8.13
CA ARG A 266 13.23 5.31 9.47
C ARG A 266 11.88 4.63 9.41
N ASP A 267 11.63 3.70 10.33
CA ASP A 267 10.37 2.96 10.45
C ASP A 267 9.50 3.48 11.60
N ASN A 268 10.06 4.27 12.51
CA ASN A 268 9.35 4.93 13.61
C ASN A 268 9.85 6.38 13.85
N ALA A 269 9.06 7.19 14.57
CA ALA A 269 9.37 8.60 14.84
C ALA A 269 10.65 8.79 15.64
N ASN A 270 10.93 7.88 16.58
CA ASN A 270 12.14 7.94 17.44
C ASN A 270 13.43 7.59 16.69
N GLY A 271 13.36 7.12 15.44
CA GLY A 271 14.53 6.73 14.64
C GLY A 271 15.28 5.53 15.22
N THR A 272 14.63 4.69 16.01
CA THR A 272 15.25 3.49 16.59
C THR A 272 15.17 2.26 15.70
N LEU A 273 14.31 2.29 14.66
CA LEU A 273 14.09 1.20 13.71
C LEU A 273 14.25 1.69 12.27
N TYR A 274 14.86 0.86 11.42
CA TYR A 274 15.11 1.14 10.02
C TYR A 274 14.67 -0.02 9.11
N ASN A 275 13.90 0.33 8.07
CA ASN A 275 13.45 -0.60 7.04
C ASN A 275 14.48 -0.66 5.89
N LEU A 276 14.81 -1.86 5.41
CA LEU A 276 15.67 -2.08 4.24
C LEU A 276 14.87 -1.79 2.96
N VAL A 277 15.05 -0.61 2.38
CA VAL A 277 14.24 -0.14 1.25
C VAL A 277 14.43 -1.03 0.01
N GLY A 278 13.31 -1.60 -0.47
CA GLY A 278 13.32 -2.44 -1.67
C GLY A 278 13.79 -3.87 -1.46
N CYS A 279 14.14 -4.26 -0.22
CA CYS A 279 14.60 -5.60 0.11
C CYS A 279 13.46 -6.55 0.53
N GLN A 280 12.30 -6.45 -0.11
CA GLN A 280 11.26 -7.46 0.04
C GLN A 280 11.85 -8.82 -0.32
N THR A 281 11.56 -9.85 0.47
CA THR A 281 12.19 -11.15 0.30
C THR A 281 11.33 -12.30 0.83
N HIS A 282 11.47 -13.48 0.26
CA HIS A 282 10.93 -14.74 0.78
C HIS A 282 12.02 -15.76 1.13
N LEU A 283 13.26 -15.29 1.28
CA LEU A 283 14.34 -16.13 1.79
C LEU A 283 13.98 -16.66 3.19
N LYS A 284 14.48 -17.84 3.54
CA LYS A 284 14.42 -18.35 4.91
C LYS A 284 15.05 -17.34 5.89
N PHE A 285 14.55 -17.22 7.12
CA PHE A 285 15.02 -16.23 8.09
C PHE A 285 16.53 -16.31 8.35
N GLY A 286 17.09 -17.53 8.43
CA GLY A 286 18.54 -17.72 8.56
C GLY A 286 19.33 -17.19 7.35
N GLU A 287 18.79 -17.36 6.15
CA GLU A 287 19.37 -16.85 4.92
C GLU A 287 19.26 -15.33 4.84
N GLN A 288 18.14 -14.74 5.24
CA GLN A 288 18.00 -13.28 5.31
C GLN A 288 19.08 -12.68 6.22
N LYS A 289 19.27 -13.23 7.43
CA LYS A 289 20.33 -12.79 8.32
C LYS A 289 21.69 -12.94 7.68
N ARG A 290 22.02 -14.10 7.10
CA ARG A 290 23.30 -14.39 6.46
C ARG A 290 23.59 -13.43 5.31
N VAL A 291 22.63 -13.27 4.39
CA VAL A 291 22.81 -12.48 3.16
C VAL A 291 22.87 -10.99 3.46
N PHE A 292 21.90 -10.46 4.21
CA PHE A 292 21.88 -9.02 4.48
C PHE A 292 23.01 -8.56 5.43
N SER A 293 23.55 -9.45 6.28
CA SER A 293 24.73 -9.14 7.09
C SER A 293 26.04 -9.11 6.29
N MET A 294 26.05 -9.47 5.00
CA MET A 294 27.19 -9.25 4.11
C MET A 294 27.34 -7.78 3.69
N ILE A 295 26.30 -6.98 3.87
CA ILE A 295 26.35 -5.53 3.65
C ILE A 295 27.19 -4.91 4.76
N PRO A 296 28.28 -4.16 4.45
CA PRO A 296 29.22 -3.70 5.50
C PRO A 296 28.55 -3.01 6.68
N ALA A 297 27.63 -2.09 6.42
CA ALA A 297 26.90 -1.38 7.45
C ALA A 297 25.93 -2.26 8.28
N LEU A 298 25.58 -3.44 7.80
CA LEU A 298 24.64 -4.37 8.45
C LEU A 298 25.32 -5.64 8.98
N ARG A 299 26.65 -5.68 9.06
CA ARG A 299 27.42 -6.86 9.48
C ARG A 299 26.96 -7.40 10.84
N ASN A 300 26.64 -6.51 11.77
CA ASN A 300 26.20 -6.83 13.11
C ASN A 300 24.71 -6.47 13.34
N ALA A 301 23.94 -6.29 12.27
CA ALA A 301 22.56 -5.82 12.38
C ALA A 301 21.67 -6.78 13.18
N GLU A 302 20.87 -6.19 14.07
CA GLU A 302 19.80 -6.87 14.77
C GLU A 302 18.50 -6.74 14.00
N PHE A 303 18.01 -7.87 13.46
CA PHE A 303 16.75 -7.93 12.74
C PHE A 303 15.60 -8.10 13.72
N VAL A 304 14.78 -7.06 13.87
CA VAL A 304 13.56 -7.09 14.70
C VAL A 304 12.37 -7.66 13.91
N ARG A 305 12.43 -7.59 12.59
CA ARG A 305 11.44 -8.16 11.70
C ARG A 305 12.15 -8.73 10.46
N TYR A 306 11.78 -9.96 10.10
CA TYR A 306 12.20 -10.56 8.84
C TYR A 306 11.18 -10.32 7.74
N GLY A 307 11.65 -10.33 6.50
CA GLY A 307 10.77 -10.34 5.33
C GLY A 307 9.99 -11.65 5.25
N VAL A 308 8.74 -11.55 4.83
CA VAL A 308 7.85 -12.69 4.59
C VAL A 308 7.09 -12.46 3.30
N MET A 309 6.72 -13.56 2.62
CA MET A 309 5.90 -13.49 1.43
C MET A 309 4.49 -14.04 1.73
N HIS A 310 3.49 -13.35 1.19
CA HIS A 310 2.10 -13.74 1.31
C HIS A 310 1.48 -13.93 -0.07
N ARG A 311 0.58 -14.90 -0.19
CA ARG A 311 -0.27 -15.07 -1.36
C ARG A 311 -1.48 -14.15 -1.19
N ASN A 312 -1.56 -13.14 -2.02
CA ASN A 312 -2.68 -12.20 -2.05
C ASN A 312 -3.73 -12.67 -3.05
N THR A 313 -4.98 -12.48 -2.69
CA THR A 313 -6.13 -12.82 -3.54
C THR A 313 -6.86 -11.56 -3.94
N PHE A 314 -7.29 -11.46 -5.20
CA PHE A 314 -8.09 -10.36 -5.70
C PHE A 314 -9.17 -10.84 -6.69
N LEU A 315 -10.21 -10.04 -6.84
CA LEU A 315 -11.34 -10.28 -7.73
C LEU A 315 -11.00 -9.93 -9.18
N ASP A 316 -11.61 -10.61 -10.15
CA ASP A 316 -11.66 -10.12 -11.54
C ASP A 316 -12.66 -8.95 -11.61
N SER A 317 -12.28 -7.84 -10.98
CA SER A 317 -13.16 -6.69 -10.73
C SER A 317 -13.80 -6.10 -11.97
N PRO A 318 -13.15 -5.99 -13.15
CA PRO A 318 -13.79 -5.47 -14.36
C PRO A 318 -15.05 -6.23 -14.78
N ARG A 319 -15.11 -7.51 -14.46
CA ARG A 319 -16.30 -8.34 -14.74
C ARG A 319 -17.34 -8.23 -13.63
N LEU A 320 -16.89 -8.14 -12.39
CA LEU A 320 -17.71 -8.28 -11.20
C LEU A 320 -18.24 -6.96 -10.66
N LEU A 321 -17.44 -5.88 -10.68
CA LEU A 321 -17.70 -4.63 -9.97
C LEU A 321 -18.05 -3.49 -10.93
N ASP A 322 -18.88 -2.57 -10.45
CA ASP A 322 -19.08 -1.26 -11.05
C ASP A 322 -18.09 -0.21 -10.47
N ALA A 323 -18.14 1.02 -10.97
CA ALA A 323 -17.29 2.12 -10.53
C ALA A 323 -17.55 2.60 -9.08
N THR A 324 -18.60 2.13 -8.44
CA THR A 324 -18.88 2.34 -7.01
C THR A 324 -18.42 1.17 -6.14
N TYR A 325 -17.63 0.26 -6.73
CA TYR A 325 -17.17 -0.98 -6.12
C TYR A 325 -18.29 -1.94 -5.72
N ALA A 326 -19.51 -1.73 -6.22
CA ALA A 326 -20.65 -2.62 -5.98
C ALA A 326 -20.58 -3.84 -6.90
N LEU A 327 -20.98 -4.99 -6.37
CA LEU A 327 -21.14 -6.22 -7.14
C LEU A 327 -22.30 -6.05 -8.12
N LYS A 328 -22.05 -6.11 -9.43
CA LYS A 328 -23.05 -5.90 -10.49
C LYS A 328 -24.26 -6.82 -10.34
N ALA A 329 -24.03 -8.07 -9.91
CA ALA A 329 -25.08 -9.06 -9.71
C ALA A 329 -25.93 -8.80 -8.45
N GLU A 330 -25.36 -8.12 -7.43
CA GLU A 330 -26.02 -7.86 -6.15
C GLU A 330 -25.50 -6.56 -5.52
N PRO A 331 -25.97 -5.39 -5.95
CA PRO A 331 -25.38 -4.08 -5.61
C PRO A 331 -25.37 -3.71 -4.11
N ARG A 332 -26.12 -4.43 -3.24
CA ARG A 332 -26.03 -4.26 -1.79
C ARG A 332 -24.65 -4.64 -1.24
N ILE A 333 -23.88 -5.47 -1.99
CA ILE A 333 -22.53 -5.92 -1.64
C ILE A 333 -21.53 -5.03 -2.36
N ARG A 334 -20.64 -4.40 -1.62
CA ARG A 334 -19.48 -3.67 -2.13
C ARG A 334 -18.20 -4.29 -1.64
N PHE A 335 -17.16 -4.15 -2.42
CA PHE A 335 -15.82 -4.55 -2.05
C PHE A 335 -14.93 -3.32 -1.93
N ALA A 336 -13.88 -3.38 -1.09
CA ALA A 336 -12.90 -2.32 -0.99
C ALA A 336 -11.52 -2.89 -0.65
N GLY A 337 -10.48 -2.09 -0.90
CA GLY A 337 -9.11 -2.47 -0.64
C GLY A 337 -8.50 -3.32 -1.75
N GLN A 338 -7.36 -3.89 -1.44
CA GLN A 338 -6.49 -4.62 -2.38
C GLN A 338 -7.18 -5.81 -3.04
N MET A 339 -8.20 -6.39 -2.38
CA MET A 339 -9.05 -7.44 -2.96
C MET A 339 -9.73 -7.00 -4.27
N THR A 340 -9.93 -5.72 -4.50
CA THR A 340 -10.54 -5.19 -5.74
C THR A 340 -9.55 -5.02 -6.88
N GLY A 341 -8.27 -5.35 -6.69
CA GLY A 341 -7.21 -5.16 -7.70
C GLY A 341 -6.64 -3.74 -7.72
N VAL A 342 -6.98 -2.88 -6.76
CA VAL A 342 -6.19 -1.69 -6.48
C VAL A 342 -4.97 -2.11 -5.66
N GLU A 343 -3.77 -1.66 -6.04
CA GLU A 343 -2.54 -2.05 -5.36
C GLU A 343 -1.94 -0.86 -4.60
N GLY A 344 -1.70 -1.06 -3.29
CA GLY A 344 -1.09 -0.08 -2.39
C GLY A 344 -2.03 0.47 -1.33
N TYR A 345 -1.44 1.04 -0.28
CA TYR A 345 -2.16 1.55 0.90
C TYR A 345 -3.13 2.69 0.56
N ILE A 346 -2.68 3.64 -0.26
CA ILE A 346 -3.48 4.82 -0.61
C ILE A 346 -4.57 4.48 -1.63
N GLU A 347 -4.30 3.55 -2.54
CA GLU A 347 -5.30 3.01 -3.46
C GLU A 347 -6.37 2.24 -2.71
N SER A 348 -5.98 1.44 -1.71
CA SER A 348 -6.91 0.75 -0.81
C SER A 348 -7.77 1.75 -0.05
N THR A 349 -7.17 2.83 0.47
CA THR A 349 -7.89 3.94 1.12
C THR A 349 -8.89 4.57 0.17
N ALA A 350 -8.50 4.89 -1.07
CA ALA A 350 -9.37 5.51 -2.08
C ALA A 350 -10.57 4.62 -2.44
N SER A 351 -10.34 3.30 -2.54
CA SER A 351 -11.42 2.33 -2.77
C SER A 351 -12.41 2.29 -1.59
N GLY A 352 -11.88 2.31 -0.35
CA GLY A 352 -12.69 2.39 0.88
C GLY A 352 -13.51 3.68 0.94
N TRP A 353 -12.88 4.80 0.62
CA TRP A 353 -13.57 6.09 0.50
C TRP A 353 -14.73 6.02 -0.50
N THR A 354 -14.46 5.54 -1.70
CA THR A 354 -15.47 5.45 -2.77
C THR A 354 -16.62 4.52 -2.39
N ALA A 355 -16.31 3.31 -1.90
CA ALA A 355 -17.33 2.34 -1.49
C ALA A 355 -18.17 2.86 -0.31
N GLY A 356 -17.51 3.50 0.69
CA GLY A 356 -18.20 4.07 1.86
C GLY A 356 -19.12 5.22 1.49
N VAL A 357 -18.65 6.16 0.68
CA VAL A 357 -19.48 7.29 0.20
C VAL A 357 -20.65 6.79 -0.64
N ALA A 358 -20.42 5.86 -1.59
CA ALA A 358 -21.47 5.30 -2.42
C ALA A 358 -22.54 4.58 -1.59
N ALA A 359 -22.12 3.77 -0.61
CA ALA A 359 -23.05 3.09 0.30
C ALA A 359 -23.84 4.08 1.17
N ALA A 360 -23.21 5.14 1.67
CA ALA A 360 -23.88 6.18 2.45
C ALA A 360 -24.94 6.90 1.61
N ARG A 361 -24.61 7.29 0.39
CA ARG A 361 -25.55 7.98 -0.50
C ARG A 361 -26.73 7.10 -0.90
N GLU A 362 -26.48 5.81 -1.11
CA GLU A 362 -27.56 4.85 -1.35
C GLU A 362 -28.52 4.75 -0.16
N VAL A 363 -27.99 4.66 1.09
CA VAL A 363 -28.81 4.66 2.31
C VAL A 363 -29.65 5.93 2.42
N LEU A 364 -29.06 7.08 2.06
CA LEU A 364 -29.70 8.39 2.13
C LEU A 364 -30.62 8.68 0.93
N GLY A 365 -30.75 7.76 -0.03
CA GLY A 365 -31.53 7.95 -1.24
C GLY A 365 -30.99 9.03 -2.19
N ARG A 366 -29.67 9.27 -2.17
CA ARG A 366 -28.98 10.27 -3.00
C ARG A 366 -28.14 9.58 -4.07
N PRO A 367 -28.14 10.04 -5.33
CA PRO A 367 -27.28 9.47 -6.36
C PRO A 367 -25.80 9.73 -6.05
N MET A 368 -24.93 8.77 -6.36
CA MET A 368 -23.48 8.99 -6.31
C MET A 368 -23.07 9.91 -7.46
N PRO A 369 -22.34 11.02 -7.23
CA PRO A 369 -21.75 11.80 -8.30
C PRO A 369 -20.81 10.94 -9.15
N GLN A 370 -20.74 11.24 -10.44
CA GLN A 370 -19.85 10.53 -11.33
C GLN A 370 -18.39 10.87 -11.00
N LEU A 371 -17.65 9.87 -10.57
CA LEU A 371 -16.20 9.94 -10.43
C LEU A 371 -15.59 9.67 -11.81
N ASP A 372 -15.17 10.72 -12.49
CA ASP A 372 -14.59 10.62 -13.82
C ASP A 372 -13.06 10.46 -13.78
N ARG A 373 -12.47 10.06 -14.90
CA ARG A 373 -11.03 9.81 -15.02
C ARG A 373 -10.16 11.07 -14.99
N PHE A 374 -10.74 12.25 -14.80
CA PHE A 374 -9.96 13.48 -14.59
C PHE A 374 -9.31 13.51 -13.21
N THR A 375 -9.82 12.73 -12.24
CA THR A 375 -9.29 12.58 -10.90
C THR A 375 -8.57 11.24 -10.73
N ALA A 376 -7.63 11.14 -9.78
CA ALA A 376 -6.94 9.88 -9.48
C ALA A 376 -7.89 8.86 -8.85
N VAL A 377 -8.81 9.31 -7.96
CA VAL A 377 -9.85 8.45 -7.35
C VAL A 377 -10.77 7.89 -8.44
N GLY A 378 -11.25 8.74 -9.36
CA GLY A 378 -12.10 8.31 -10.47
C GLY A 378 -11.39 7.43 -11.48
N ALA A 379 -10.10 7.65 -11.73
CA ALA A 379 -9.28 6.82 -12.60
C ALA A 379 -9.13 5.39 -12.05
N LEU A 380 -8.93 5.23 -10.72
CA LEU A 380 -8.92 3.92 -10.07
C LEU A 380 -10.27 3.23 -10.17
N ALA A 381 -11.37 3.93 -9.86
CA ALA A 381 -12.72 3.42 -9.97
C ALA A 381 -13.05 2.96 -11.39
N SER A 382 -12.63 3.74 -12.39
CA SER A 382 -12.78 3.38 -13.80
C SER A 382 -11.96 2.14 -14.17
N TYR A 383 -10.71 2.04 -13.70
CA TYR A 383 -9.83 0.91 -14.01
C TYR A 383 -10.40 -0.43 -13.50
N ILE A 384 -10.88 -0.47 -12.27
CA ILE A 384 -11.40 -1.71 -11.66
C ILE A 384 -12.78 -2.11 -12.22
N SER A 385 -13.46 -1.25 -12.96
CA SER A 385 -14.78 -1.51 -13.52
C SER A 385 -14.81 -1.57 -15.05
N ASP A 386 -13.67 -1.36 -15.72
CA ASP A 386 -13.56 -1.35 -17.17
C ASP A 386 -13.58 -2.75 -17.76
N HIS A 387 -14.75 -3.16 -18.26
CA HIS A 387 -14.98 -4.47 -18.87
C HIS A 387 -14.18 -4.74 -20.14
N THR A 388 -13.50 -3.73 -20.70
CA THR A 388 -12.62 -3.90 -21.89
C THR A 388 -11.23 -4.43 -21.50
N VAL A 389 -10.88 -4.41 -20.21
CA VAL A 389 -9.63 -4.98 -19.69
C VAL A 389 -9.71 -6.51 -19.72
N THR A 390 -8.98 -7.14 -20.64
CA THR A 390 -9.00 -8.60 -20.84
C THR A 390 -8.00 -9.37 -19.98
N LYS A 391 -6.94 -8.69 -19.52
CA LYS A 391 -5.91 -9.23 -18.62
C LYS A 391 -5.80 -8.32 -17.41
N PHE A 392 -6.76 -8.48 -16.49
CA PHE A 392 -6.78 -7.66 -15.28
C PHE A 392 -5.63 -8.02 -14.35
N GLN A 393 -4.94 -7.02 -13.85
CA GLN A 393 -3.86 -7.16 -12.87
C GLN A 393 -3.98 -6.04 -11.82
N PRO A 394 -3.53 -6.27 -10.58
CA PRO A 394 -3.45 -5.21 -9.58
C PRO A 394 -2.67 -4.01 -10.11
N MET A 395 -3.12 -2.80 -9.77
CA MET A 395 -2.50 -1.58 -10.29
C MET A 395 -2.40 -0.50 -9.23
N ASN A 396 -1.20 0.08 -9.13
CA ASN A 396 -1.02 1.35 -8.44
C ASN A 396 -1.51 2.51 -9.28
N ILE A 397 -1.95 3.58 -8.61
CA ILE A 397 -2.25 4.84 -9.31
C ILE A 397 -1.05 5.33 -10.11
N ASN A 398 -1.28 5.70 -11.35
CA ASN A 398 -0.29 6.28 -12.24
C ASN A 398 -0.96 7.24 -13.25
N PHE A 399 -0.19 8.19 -13.78
CA PHE A 399 -0.73 9.16 -14.75
C PHE A 399 -1.19 8.55 -16.08
N GLY A 400 -0.89 7.28 -16.35
CA GLY A 400 -1.33 6.58 -17.56
C GLY A 400 -2.81 6.21 -17.55
N ILE A 401 -3.42 6.05 -16.36
CA ILE A 401 -4.86 5.77 -16.25
C ILE A 401 -5.71 7.01 -16.00
N ILE A 402 -5.07 8.14 -15.64
CA ILE A 402 -5.74 9.45 -15.50
C ILE A 402 -5.93 10.04 -16.91
N GLU A 403 -7.09 10.65 -17.16
CA GLU A 403 -7.41 11.25 -18.45
C GLU A 403 -6.32 12.23 -18.89
N PRO A 404 -5.76 12.11 -20.12
CA PRO A 404 -4.71 12.98 -20.58
C PRO A 404 -5.20 14.42 -20.79
N LEU A 405 -4.27 15.36 -20.88
CA LEU A 405 -4.58 16.72 -21.34
C LEU A 405 -4.88 16.67 -22.85
N GLY A 406 -5.88 17.40 -23.31
CA GLY A 406 -6.24 17.49 -24.73
C GLY A 406 -5.18 18.19 -25.61
N TYR A 407 -4.02 18.52 -25.04
CA TYR A 407 -2.92 19.22 -25.72
C TYR A 407 -1.56 18.71 -25.22
N LYS A 408 -0.49 18.97 -26.03
CA LYS A 408 0.87 18.51 -25.71
C LYS A 408 1.62 19.53 -24.83
N ILE A 409 2.27 19.04 -23.78
CA ILE A 409 3.22 19.80 -22.96
C ILE A 409 4.61 19.14 -23.07
N LYS A 410 5.65 19.98 -23.26
CA LYS A 410 7.04 19.52 -23.20
C LYS A 410 7.45 19.31 -21.73
N GLY A 411 7.98 18.15 -21.43
CA GLY A 411 8.44 17.83 -20.07
C GLY A 411 7.40 17.07 -19.23
N LYS A 412 7.82 15.89 -18.75
CA LYS A 412 6.97 14.98 -17.97
C LYS A 412 6.47 15.64 -16.67
N ARG A 413 7.36 16.38 -15.98
CA ARG A 413 7.03 17.01 -14.70
C ARG A 413 5.97 18.10 -14.86
N GLU A 414 6.11 18.97 -15.87
CA GLU A 414 5.14 20.03 -16.15
C GLU A 414 3.80 19.46 -16.61
N LYS A 415 3.82 18.44 -17.49
CA LYS A 415 2.62 17.72 -17.89
C LYS A 415 1.87 17.15 -16.68
N ASN A 416 2.60 16.46 -15.78
CA ASN A 416 2.00 15.87 -14.59
C ASN A 416 1.43 16.93 -13.65
N ALA A 417 2.14 18.06 -13.44
CA ALA A 417 1.65 19.18 -12.65
C ALA A 417 0.30 19.72 -13.17
N LYS A 418 0.17 19.88 -14.50
CA LYS A 418 -1.09 20.35 -15.11
C LYS A 418 -2.24 19.33 -15.00
N ILE A 419 -1.94 18.03 -15.09
CA ILE A 419 -2.94 17.00 -14.84
C ILE A 419 -3.42 17.07 -13.40
N SER A 420 -2.49 17.24 -12.45
CA SER A 420 -2.82 17.35 -11.03
C SER A 420 -3.63 18.60 -10.70
N GLU A 421 -3.28 19.75 -11.29
CA GLU A 421 -4.05 20.99 -11.13
C GLU A 421 -5.51 20.80 -11.56
N ARG A 422 -5.75 20.27 -12.76
CA ARG A 422 -7.08 19.95 -13.27
C ARG A 422 -7.83 18.97 -12.38
N ALA A 423 -7.15 17.90 -11.90
CA ALA A 423 -7.74 16.90 -11.04
C ALA A 423 -8.22 17.50 -9.71
N LEU A 424 -7.40 18.37 -9.11
CA LEU A 424 -7.74 19.02 -7.84
C LEU A 424 -8.88 20.03 -7.98
N GLU A 425 -8.96 20.76 -9.10
CA GLU A 425 -10.12 21.61 -9.44
C GLU A 425 -11.40 20.77 -9.56
N ARG A 426 -11.31 19.59 -10.20
CA ARG A 426 -12.44 18.69 -10.32
C ARG A 426 -12.89 18.12 -8.97
N ILE A 427 -11.96 17.80 -8.05
CA ILE A 427 -12.27 17.38 -6.68
C ILE A 427 -13.01 18.46 -5.91
N GLU A 428 -12.60 19.73 -6.02
CA GLU A 428 -13.31 20.84 -5.37
C GLU A 428 -14.76 20.97 -5.89
N SER A 429 -14.97 20.80 -7.19
CA SER A 429 -16.31 20.77 -7.77
C SER A 429 -17.14 19.60 -7.23
N LEU A 430 -16.56 18.39 -7.18
CA LEU A 430 -17.24 17.19 -6.67
C LEU A 430 -17.59 17.31 -5.18
N LYS A 431 -16.75 17.97 -4.37
CA LYS A 431 -17.01 18.17 -2.94
C LYS A 431 -18.33 18.90 -2.68
N GLY A 432 -18.72 19.80 -3.57
CA GLY A 432 -20.01 20.50 -3.50
C GLY A 432 -21.22 19.61 -3.83
N GLU A 433 -20.99 18.46 -4.48
CA GLU A 433 -22.03 17.50 -4.87
C GLU A 433 -22.15 16.33 -3.87
N LEU A 434 -21.11 16.10 -3.05
CA LEU A 434 -21.00 15.02 -2.07
C LEU A 434 -21.66 15.35 -0.74
#